data_fc7e8f8ed20220fee0bf32a025e4abdc
#
_entry.id   fc7e8f8ed20220fee0bf32a025e4abdc
#
_cell.length_a   1.000
_cell.length_b   1.000
_cell.length_c   1.000
_cell.angle_alpha   90.00
_cell.angle_beta   90.00
_cell.angle_gamma   90.00
#
_symmetry.space_group_name_H-M   'P 1'
#
loop_
_entity.id
_entity.type
_entity.pdbx_description
1 polymer ?
#
loop_
_entity_poly.entity_id
_entity_poly.type
_entity_poly.pdbx_seq_one_letter_code
_entity_poly.pdbx_strand_id
1 'polypeptide(L)'
;MGEESQAAGLPSSPPPHPLSADSSLSPADGKGTPDPSRGITRRLTFPLLSVTLLVSFGSSMLYGYNLAVVNSPAVHIKDFYNATWSQRYGHGLAPGPLTLLYSLTVSTFALGGLGGSLLVGLLVARYGRRGTLSRSSLLVLLAGGFMGFSRELGSPEMVIIGRSITGLHAGICLSVVPLYLGEIAPKNLRGFLGLMPSIFICLGVFSAQVLGLPELLGKERYWPLFLAVVVVPASLQLLLLHCFPESPRYLLIEKNDVCGATEALRRFLGMPDVQDAVQEMKEEQRSLSSVETTSVGQLLRDRAVRWQTLSVAVVNAGMQLSGIDAIWFYTNTIFENAGIPRSQIPYTTVGTGAIEVVAGLIGCFTIEKLGRRPLIITGFCAMGVCSAGITLCLLLQTALPWMRYVAVACVVGIIAGFCMGPAGVPFLMTAELFTQSHRPAAYVLGGSLNWLCNFTIGFIFPFLQMSAGAFCYLVFCGVCLLVALYVHLVVPETKNKTFVEISRTFAARRAVLPACRGATLKLRGYGALEGSLEGSGSGSGLGSGLGLGSGSELGSGLGSGSGLGLESGLGSGLGSRSGFA
;
A
#
# COMPACT_ATOMS: atom_id res chain seq x y z
N MET A 1 40.57 -75.71 5.95
CA MET A 1 41.94 -75.22 6.05
C MET A 1 41.78 -73.76 6.45
N GLY A 2 41.81 -73.48 7.65
CA GLY A 2 42.78 -73.51 8.74
C GLY A 2 43.10 -72.07 9.00
N GLU A 3 42.69 -71.65 10.08
CA GLU A 3 43.30 -71.36 11.42
C GLU A 3 43.68 -69.90 11.55
N GLU A 4 43.14 -69.31 12.53
CA GLU A 4 43.34 -69.00 13.95
C GLU A 4 43.90 -67.60 14.12
N SER A 5 43.18 -66.78 14.86
CA SER A 5 43.16 -66.50 16.30
C SER A 5 44.38 -65.67 16.78
N GLN A 6 44.15 -64.52 17.32
CA GLN A 6 44.42 -64.21 18.72
C GLN A 6 44.12 -62.76 19.12
N ALA A 7 43.41 -62.68 20.25
CA ALA A 7 43.12 -61.49 21.02
C ALA A 7 44.29 -61.17 21.98
N ALA A 8 44.35 -59.93 22.44
CA ALA A 8 44.81 -59.42 23.74
C ALA A 8 45.21 -57.93 23.56
N GLY A 9 44.94 -56.98 24.34
CA GLY A 9 44.49 -56.85 25.70
C GLY A 9 44.68 -55.39 26.08
N LEU A 10 43.73 -54.80 26.79
CA LEU A 10 43.87 -53.51 27.48
C LEU A 10 44.90 -53.60 28.63
N PRO A 11 45.49 -52.47 29.05
CA PRO A 11 45.27 -52.08 30.44
C PRO A 11 45.02 -50.56 30.67
N SER A 12 44.05 -50.33 31.48
CA SER A 12 43.85 -49.53 32.69
C SER A 12 44.69 -48.29 32.97
N SER A 13 43.99 -47.21 33.27
CA SER A 13 44.38 -45.96 33.91
C SER A 13 44.94 -46.13 35.32
N PRO A 14 45.71 -45.20 35.85
CA PRO A 14 45.67 -44.83 37.26
C PRO A 14 45.42 -43.31 37.53
N PRO A 15 45.14 -42.96 38.81
CA PRO A 15 44.41 -41.74 39.20
C PRO A 15 45.31 -40.54 39.60
N PRO A 16 44.73 -39.40 40.07
CA PRO A 16 45.43 -38.13 40.20
C PRO A 16 46.05 -37.89 41.56
N HIS A 17 47.07 -37.04 41.62
CA HIS A 17 47.52 -36.40 42.88
C HIS A 17 47.87 -34.91 42.66
N PRO A 18 47.85 -34.09 43.74
CA PRO A 18 47.53 -32.68 43.72
C PRO A 18 48.73 -31.73 44.04
N LEU A 19 48.44 -30.42 43.83
CA LEU A 19 48.98 -29.22 44.47
C LEU A 19 50.49 -28.90 44.37
N SER A 20 50.79 -27.76 43.77
CA SER A 20 51.43 -26.65 44.48
C SER A 20 51.37 -25.35 43.67
N ALA A 21 51.06 -24.28 44.40
CA ALA A 21 51.09 -22.91 43.95
C ALA A 21 52.54 -22.42 43.69
N ASP A 22 52.74 -21.61 42.69
CA ASP A 22 53.42 -20.34 42.85
C ASP A 22 53.29 -19.40 41.64
N SER A 23 52.99 -18.24 41.96
CA SER A 23 53.07 -16.86 41.52
C SER A 23 53.74 -16.48 40.19
N SER A 24 53.06 -15.49 39.61
CA SER A 24 53.60 -14.39 38.74
C SER A 24 53.87 -14.72 37.29
N LEU A 25 52.97 -14.14 36.43
CA LEU A 25 53.34 -13.28 35.32
C LEU A 25 52.09 -12.72 34.60
N SER A 26 52.18 -11.47 34.26
CA SER A 26 51.17 -10.53 33.71
C SER A 26 50.41 -10.99 32.45
N PRO A 27 49.29 -10.32 32.13
CA PRO A 27 48.31 -10.81 31.18
C PRO A 27 48.67 -10.41 29.76
N ALA A 28 48.65 -11.37 28.86
CA ALA A 28 48.58 -11.12 27.42
C ALA A 28 47.33 -11.78 26.83
N ASP A 29 46.57 -10.95 26.17
CA ASP A 29 45.58 -11.24 25.14
C ASP A 29 44.45 -12.23 25.48
N GLY A 30 43.40 -11.69 26.08
CA GLY A 30 42.07 -12.27 26.04
C GLY A 30 41.53 -12.26 24.61
N LYS A 31 41.63 -13.38 23.90
CA LYS A 31 40.72 -13.69 22.81
C LYS A 31 39.33 -13.84 23.40
N GLY A 32 38.60 -12.72 23.45
CA GLY A 32 37.19 -12.73 23.76
C GLY A 32 36.46 -13.61 22.74
N THR A 33 35.73 -14.59 23.23
CA THR A 33 34.70 -15.30 22.48
C THR A 33 33.80 -14.25 21.81
N PRO A 34 33.49 -14.36 20.51
CA PRO A 34 32.62 -13.40 19.84
C PRO A 34 31.25 -13.48 20.50
N ASP A 35 30.85 -12.37 21.12
CA ASP A 35 29.51 -12.14 21.63
C ASP A 35 28.51 -12.29 20.46
N PRO A 36 27.62 -13.30 20.46
CA PRO A 36 26.65 -13.50 19.40
C PRO A 36 25.61 -12.37 19.32
N SER A 37 25.62 -11.43 20.26
CA SER A 37 24.67 -10.29 20.31
C SER A 37 25.16 -9.03 19.56
N ARG A 38 26.42 -8.95 19.12
CA ARG A 38 26.90 -7.90 18.24
C ARG A 38 26.45 -8.17 16.80
N GLY A 39 25.14 -8.06 16.56
CA GLY A 39 24.60 -7.92 15.21
C GLY A 39 25.34 -6.79 14.52
N ILE A 40 26.17 -7.14 13.54
CA ILE A 40 26.88 -6.20 12.68
C ILE A 40 25.81 -5.28 12.08
N THR A 41 25.69 -4.05 12.58
CA THR A 41 24.84 -3.01 11.98
C THR A 41 25.41 -2.72 10.60
N ARG A 42 24.85 -3.38 9.59
CA ARG A 42 25.26 -3.22 8.20
C ARG A 42 24.97 -1.79 7.79
N ARG A 43 26.01 -1.07 7.36
CA ARG A 43 25.92 0.35 6.99
C ARG A 43 25.29 0.49 5.61
N LEU A 44 24.64 1.63 5.38
CA LEU A 44 24.17 2.02 4.06
C LEU A 44 25.38 2.25 3.15
N THR A 45 25.56 1.41 2.14
CA THR A 45 26.66 1.51 1.18
C THR A 45 26.29 2.43 0.02
N PHE A 46 27.28 3.03 -0.63
CA PHE A 46 27.05 3.87 -1.81
C PHE A 46 26.35 3.11 -2.96
N PRO A 47 26.73 1.87 -3.34
CA PRO A 47 26.01 1.13 -4.37
C PRO A 47 24.55 0.86 -4.03
N LEU A 48 24.26 0.52 -2.75
CA LEU A 48 22.90 0.26 -2.30
C LEU A 48 22.03 1.52 -2.34
N LEU A 49 22.56 2.66 -1.89
CA LEU A 49 21.87 3.94 -1.97
C LEU A 49 21.65 4.36 -3.43
N SER A 50 22.69 4.26 -4.26
CA SER A 50 22.65 4.68 -5.67
C SER A 50 21.61 3.89 -6.47
N VAL A 51 21.56 2.56 -6.33
CA VAL A 51 20.54 1.75 -7.03
C VAL A 51 19.14 2.04 -6.52
N THR A 52 19.00 2.27 -5.20
CA THR A 52 17.70 2.62 -4.61
C THR A 52 17.17 3.93 -5.19
N LEU A 53 17.99 4.96 -5.23
CA LEU A 53 17.63 6.26 -5.82
C LEU A 53 17.36 6.13 -7.32
N LEU A 54 18.17 5.38 -8.04
CA LEU A 54 18.03 5.18 -9.49
C LEU A 54 16.70 4.52 -9.85
N VAL A 55 16.36 3.39 -9.21
CA VAL A 55 15.10 2.67 -9.53
C VAL A 55 13.87 3.39 -9.00
N SER A 56 13.99 4.13 -7.89
CA SER A 56 12.91 4.95 -7.38
C SER A 56 12.65 6.15 -8.31
N PHE A 57 13.69 6.82 -8.79
CA PHE A 57 13.59 7.91 -9.74
C PHE A 57 13.11 7.46 -11.12
N GLY A 58 13.69 6.40 -11.68
CA GLY A 58 13.40 5.94 -13.04
C GLY A 58 12.13 5.10 -13.19
N SER A 59 11.52 4.65 -12.09
CA SER A 59 10.31 3.83 -12.12
C SER A 59 9.21 4.36 -11.21
N SER A 60 9.44 4.47 -9.90
CA SER A 60 8.39 4.88 -8.94
C SER A 60 7.95 6.32 -9.15
N MET A 61 8.90 7.23 -9.43
CA MET A 61 8.59 8.63 -9.73
C MET A 61 7.77 8.75 -11.03
N LEU A 62 8.04 7.91 -12.04
CA LEU A 62 7.28 7.90 -13.29
C LEU A 62 5.83 7.47 -13.08
N TYR A 63 5.58 6.54 -12.17
CA TYR A 63 4.21 6.17 -11.79
C TYR A 63 3.45 7.39 -11.25
N GLY A 64 4.00 8.08 -10.24
CA GLY A 64 3.41 9.29 -9.69
C GLY A 64 3.24 10.42 -10.71
N TYR A 65 4.24 10.62 -11.56
CA TYR A 65 4.19 11.61 -12.66
C TYR A 65 3.01 11.33 -13.59
N ASN A 66 2.80 10.08 -14.00
CA ASN A 66 1.72 9.68 -14.90
C ASN A 66 0.32 9.76 -14.26
N LEU A 67 0.20 9.76 -12.94
CA LEU A 67 -1.08 10.03 -12.26
C LEU A 67 -1.52 11.48 -12.46
N ALA A 68 -0.60 12.45 -12.36
CA ALA A 68 -0.93 13.87 -12.37
C ALA A 68 -0.74 14.57 -13.73
N VAL A 69 0.07 14.00 -14.62
CA VAL A 69 0.48 14.65 -15.89
C VAL A 69 -0.67 15.03 -16.82
N VAL A 70 -1.79 14.30 -16.80
CA VAL A 70 -2.95 14.56 -17.65
C VAL A 70 -3.79 15.73 -17.17
N ASN A 71 -3.67 16.11 -15.89
CA ASN A 71 -4.51 17.15 -15.29
C ASN A 71 -4.24 18.56 -15.89
N SER A 72 -2.97 18.98 -15.95
CA SER A 72 -2.60 20.31 -16.43
C SER A 72 -2.94 20.56 -17.90
N PRO A 73 -2.62 19.63 -18.86
CA PRO A 73 -2.89 19.86 -20.28
C PRO A 73 -4.29 19.44 -20.73
N ALA A 74 -5.21 19.16 -19.80
CA ALA A 74 -6.55 18.64 -20.10
C ALA A 74 -7.30 19.45 -21.17
N VAL A 75 -7.25 20.79 -21.08
CA VAL A 75 -7.90 21.68 -22.04
C VAL A 75 -7.23 21.55 -23.41
N HIS A 76 -5.91 21.60 -23.47
CA HIS A 76 -5.15 21.53 -24.73
C HIS A 76 -5.29 20.17 -25.43
N ILE A 77 -5.40 19.08 -24.66
CA ILE A 77 -5.64 17.74 -25.22
C ILE A 77 -7.06 17.66 -25.81
N LYS A 78 -8.06 18.20 -25.10
CA LYS A 78 -9.45 18.24 -25.60
C LYS A 78 -9.56 19.11 -26.86
N ASP A 79 -8.91 20.26 -26.90
CA ASP A 79 -8.88 21.14 -28.05
C ASP A 79 -8.20 20.46 -29.25
N PHE A 80 -7.09 19.77 -29.02
CA PHE A 80 -6.41 18.96 -30.05
C PHE A 80 -7.33 17.85 -30.59
N TYR A 81 -8.06 17.15 -29.74
CA TYR A 81 -8.99 16.10 -30.16
C TYR A 81 -10.13 16.67 -31.00
N ASN A 82 -10.71 17.79 -30.58
CA ASN A 82 -11.79 18.45 -31.29
C ASN A 82 -11.33 18.99 -32.67
N ALA A 83 -10.14 19.62 -32.72
CA ALA A 83 -9.56 20.12 -33.93
C ALA A 83 -9.24 19.00 -34.94
N THR A 84 -8.62 17.92 -34.47
CA THR A 84 -8.29 16.76 -35.32
C THR A 84 -9.53 16.06 -35.84
N TRP A 85 -10.57 15.91 -35.00
CA TRP A 85 -11.84 15.33 -35.40
C TRP A 85 -12.54 16.19 -36.46
N SER A 86 -12.57 17.52 -36.27
CA SER A 86 -13.11 18.47 -37.22
C SER A 86 -12.39 18.40 -38.55
N GLN A 87 -11.07 18.26 -38.54
CA GLN A 87 -10.27 18.12 -39.77
C GLN A 87 -10.54 16.80 -40.52
N ARG A 88 -10.78 15.69 -39.79
CA ARG A 88 -11.01 14.37 -40.39
C ARG A 88 -12.44 14.18 -40.91
N TYR A 89 -13.43 14.73 -40.21
CA TYR A 89 -14.85 14.43 -40.45
C TYR A 89 -15.69 15.67 -40.83
N GLY A 90 -15.08 16.86 -40.84
CA GLY A 90 -15.78 18.11 -41.23
C GLY A 90 -16.71 18.70 -40.15
N HIS A 91 -16.79 18.12 -38.97
CA HIS A 91 -17.59 18.63 -37.83
C HIS A 91 -16.84 18.43 -36.51
N GLY A 92 -17.05 19.35 -35.56
CA GLY A 92 -16.47 19.24 -34.21
C GLY A 92 -17.14 18.15 -33.38
N LEU A 93 -16.44 17.72 -32.33
CA LEU A 93 -16.98 16.78 -31.36
C LEU A 93 -17.99 17.48 -30.44
N ALA A 94 -19.14 16.85 -30.22
CA ALA A 94 -20.07 17.25 -29.16
C ALA A 94 -19.43 17.06 -27.77
N PRO A 95 -19.87 17.80 -26.72
CA PRO A 95 -19.27 17.72 -25.37
C PRO A 95 -19.21 16.31 -24.78
N GLY A 96 -20.26 15.48 -25.01
CA GLY A 96 -20.32 14.10 -24.51
C GLY A 96 -19.22 13.20 -25.10
N PRO A 97 -19.15 13.04 -26.45
CA PRO A 97 -18.08 12.28 -27.11
C PRO A 97 -16.66 12.80 -26.82
N LEU A 98 -16.47 14.12 -26.70
CA LEU A 98 -15.19 14.71 -26.32
C LEU A 98 -14.78 14.30 -24.89
N THR A 99 -15.72 14.35 -23.95
CA THR A 99 -15.49 13.89 -22.57
C THR A 99 -15.20 12.40 -22.54
N LEU A 100 -15.90 11.60 -23.33
CA LEU A 100 -15.64 10.15 -23.45
C LEU A 100 -14.21 9.86 -23.91
N LEU A 101 -13.77 10.53 -24.99
CA LEU A 101 -12.43 10.34 -25.54
C LEU A 101 -11.34 10.76 -24.55
N TYR A 102 -11.56 11.87 -23.85
CA TYR A 102 -10.64 12.33 -22.81
C TYR A 102 -10.61 11.38 -21.59
N SER A 103 -11.78 10.94 -21.11
CA SER A 103 -11.86 9.97 -20.00
C SER A 103 -11.18 8.65 -20.35
N LEU A 104 -11.31 8.20 -21.60
CA LEU A 104 -10.60 7.02 -22.11
C LEU A 104 -9.08 7.25 -22.09
N THR A 105 -8.60 8.43 -22.50
CA THR A 105 -7.17 8.78 -22.46
C THR A 105 -6.62 8.73 -21.04
N VAL A 106 -7.37 9.24 -20.07
CA VAL A 106 -6.98 9.22 -18.64
C VAL A 106 -6.96 7.78 -18.11
N SER A 107 -8.01 7.02 -18.34
CA SER A 107 -8.25 5.72 -17.71
C SER A 107 -7.49 4.55 -18.35
N THR A 108 -7.10 4.64 -19.62
CA THR A 108 -6.30 3.59 -20.30
C THR A 108 -4.96 3.34 -19.61
N PHE A 109 -4.42 4.30 -18.91
CA PHE A 109 -3.26 4.12 -18.03
C PHE A 109 -3.49 3.00 -17.01
N ALA A 110 -4.66 2.97 -16.38
CA ALA A 110 -4.99 1.93 -15.40
C ALA A 110 -5.19 0.56 -16.04
N LEU A 111 -5.75 0.49 -17.26
CA LEU A 111 -5.82 -0.78 -18.01
C LEU A 111 -4.43 -1.32 -18.35
N GLY A 112 -3.52 -0.43 -18.76
CA GLY A 112 -2.11 -0.80 -18.92
C GLY A 112 -1.52 -1.34 -17.64
N GLY A 113 -1.78 -0.67 -16.51
CA GLY A 113 -1.32 -1.06 -15.18
C GLY A 113 -1.82 -2.45 -14.76
N LEU A 114 -3.09 -2.75 -15.01
CA LEU A 114 -3.66 -4.08 -14.80
C LEU A 114 -2.90 -5.13 -15.64
N GLY A 115 -2.70 -4.88 -16.94
CA GLY A 115 -1.93 -5.76 -17.81
C GLY A 115 -0.50 -5.99 -17.30
N GLY A 116 0.20 -4.92 -16.88
CA GLY A 116 1.54 -4.98 -16.30
C GLY A 116 1.60 -5.82 -15.03
N SER A 117 0.64 -5.63 -14.13
CA SER A 117 0.57 -6.37 -12.87
C SER A 117 0.31 -7.86 -13.07
N LEU A 118 -0.46 -8.24 -14.09
CA LEU A 118 -0.70 -9.65 -14.43
C LEU A 118 0.52 -10.31 -15.09
N LEU A 119 1.30 -9.55 -15.86
CA LEU A 119 2.49 -10.04 -16.55
C LEU A 119 3.74 -10.09 -15.68
N VAL A 120 3.78 -9.36 -14.57
CA VAL A 120 4.99 -9.18 -13.75
C VAL A 120 5.60 -10.48 -13.29
N GLY A 121 4.79 -11.45 -12.88
CA GLY A 121 5.28 -12.76 -12.41
C GLY A 121 6.09 -13.50 -13.48
N LEU A 122 5.60 -13.51 -14.72
CA LEU A 122 6.28 -14.14 -15.86
C LEU A 122 7.58 -13.41 -16.22
N LEU A 123 7.55 -12.08 -16.21
CA LEU A 123 8.71 -11.25 -16.56
C LEU A 123 9.83 -11.39 -15.52
N VAL A 124 9.50 -11.37 -14.24
CA VAL A 124 10.46 -11.49 -13.14
C VAL A 124 11.09 -12.88 -13.09
N ALA A 125 10.31 -13.94 -13.31
CA ALA A 125 10.83 -15.31 -13.36
C ALA A 125 11.80 -15.51 -14.55
N ARG A 126 11.48 -14.90 -15.70
CA ARG A 126 12.30 -15.06 -16.92
C ARG A 126 13.55 -14.19 -16.94
N TYR A 127 13.42 -12.91 -16.56
CA TYR A 127 14.47 -11.89 -16.78
C TYR A 127 15.14 -11.40 -15.49
N GLY A 128 14.65 -11.80 -14.32
CA GLY A 128 15.07 -11.26 -13.02
C GLY A 128 14.46 -9.89 -12.73
N ARG A 129 14.88 -9.30 -11.61
CA ARG A 129 14.32 -8.01 -11.14
C ARG A 129 14.91 -6.84 -11.94
N ARG A 130 16.25 -6.77 -11.99
CA ARG A 130 16.97 -5.76 -12.78
C ARG A 130 16.63 -5.86 -14.26
N GLY A 131 16.67 -7.09 -14.81
CA GLY A 131 16.36 -7.32 -16.20
C GLY A 131 14.94 -6.91 -16.61
N THR A 132 13.95 -7.11 -15.74
CA THR A 132 12.57 -6.69 -15.94
C THR A 132 12.45 -5.16 -15.91
N LEU A 133 13.05 -4.49 -14.92
CA LEU A 133 13.07 -3.02 -14.82
C LEU A 133 13.72 -2.37 -16.04
N SER A 134 14.83 -2.91 -16.51
CA SER A 134 15.54 -2.40 -17.69
C SER A 134 14.69 -2.50 -18.96
N ARG A 135 14.00 -3.64 -19.16
CA ARG A 135 13.11 -3.82 -20.33
C ARG A 135 11.85 -2.99 -20.24
N SER A 136 11.30 -2.81 -19.04
CA SER A 136 10.13 -1.95 -18.84
C SER A 136 10.44 -0.47 -19.14
N SER A 137 11.70 -0.03 -18.94
CA SER A 137 12.13 1.32 -19.32
C SER A 137 12.06 1.54 -20.85
N LEU A 138 12.30 0.51 -21.67
CA LEU A 138 12.12 0.60 -23.13
C LEU A 138 10.67 0.87 -23.53
N LEU A 139 9.71 0.34 -22.77
CA LEU A 139 8.28 0.64 -22.97
C LEU A 139 8.00 2.12 -22.77
N VAL A 140 8.63 2.75 -21.78
CA VAL A 140 8.47 4.18 -21.51
C VAL A 140 9.05 5.03 -22.64
N LEU A 141 10.20 4.64 -23.19
CA LEU A 141 10.78 5.33 -24.35
C LEU A 141 9.85 5.28 -25.56
N LEU A 142 9.27 4.10 -25.82
CA LEU A 142 8.28 3.93 -26.89
C LEU A 142 7.02 4.78 -26.63
N ALA A 143 6.50 4.77 -25.41
CA ALA A 143 5.33 5.56 -25.02
C ALA A 143 5.58 7.05 -25.14
N GLY A 144 6.76 7.53 -24.71
CA GLY A 144 7.16 8.93 -24.86
C GLY A 144 7.26 9.37 -26.31
N GLY A 145 7.72 8.48 -27.20
CA GLY A 145 7.68 8.69 -28.63
C GLY A 145 6.26 8.85 -29.18
N PHE A 146 5.34 7.92 -28.82
CA PHE A 146 3.94 8.03 -29.20
C PHE A 146 3.30 9.34 -28.72
N MET A 147 3.48 9.69 -27.47
CA MET A 147 2.87 10.91 -26.90
C MET A 147 3.52 12.18 -27.44
N GLY A 148 4.85 12.20 -27.58
CA GLY A 148 5.59 13.36 -28.04
C GLY A 148 5.29 13.75 -29.48
N PHE A 149 5.15 12.78 -30.39
CA PHE A 149 4.85 13.01 -31.80
C PHE A 149 3.36 13.03 -32.16
N SER A 150 2.48 12.84 -31.18
CA SER A 150 1.03 12.75 -31.39
C SER A 150 0.42 13.98 -32.08
N ARG A 151 0.88 15.17 -31.71
CA ARG A 151 0.43 16.45 -32.29
C ARG A 151 0.95 16.62 -33.73
N GLU A 152 2.21 16.34 -33.97
CA GLU A 152 2.85 16.43 -35.27
C GLU A 152 2.16 15.54 -36.31
N LEU A 153 1.78 14.34 -35.91
CA LEU A 153 1.11 13.34 -36.74
C LEU A 153 -0.42 13.48 -36.73
N GLY A 154 -0.98 14.42 -35.97
CA GLY A 154 -2.43 14.64 -35.89
C GLY A 154 -3.22 13.39 -35.45
N SER A 155 -2.69 12.63 -34.51
CA SER A 155 -3.27 11.34 -34.09
C SER A 155 -3.57 11.31 -32.60
N PRO A 156 -4.84 11.50 -32.19
CA PRO A 156 -5.30 11.30 -30.81
C PRO A 156 -5.05 9.89 -30.28
N GLU A 157 -5.12 8.90 -31.17
CA GLU A 157 -4.92 7.48 -30.85
C GLU A 157 -3.52 7.22 -30.26
N MET A 158 -2.50 7.98 -30.72
CA MET A 158 -1.13 7.86 -30.21
C MET A 158 -1.02 8.27 -28.76
N VAL A 159 -1.80 9.26 -28.29
CA VAL A 159 -1.83 9.66 -26.88
C VAL A 159 -2.43 8.53 -26.04
N ILE A 160 -3.53 7.91 -26.49
CA ILE A 160 -4.21 6.80 -25.79
C ILE A 160 -3.29 5.59 -25.70
N ILE A 161 -2.65 5.21 -26.81
CA ILE A 161 -1.70 4.08 -26.85
C ILE A 161 -0.49 4.37 -25.94
N GLY A 162 0.08 5.58 -26.01
CA GLY A 162 1.18 5.99 -25.15
C GLY A 162 0.82 5.90 -23.66
N ARG A 163 -0.38 6.35 -23.27
CA ARG A 163 -0.91 6.23 -21.92
C ARG A 163 -1.06 4.76 -21.49
N SER A 164 -1.56 3.90 -22.34
CA SER A 164 -1.67 2.47 -22.07
C SER A 164 -0.31 1.81 -21.83
N ILE A 165 0.70 2.16 -22.65
CA ILE A 165 2.07 1.63 -22.52
C ILE A 165 2.74 2.16 -21.26
N THR A 166 2.59 3.45 -20.90
CA THR A 166 3.10 3.96 -19.61
C THR A 166 2.42 3.27 -18.43
N GLY A 167 1.13 2.95 -18.55
CA GLY A 167 0.40 2.13 -17.57
C GLY A 167 1.02 0.75 -17.40
N LEU A 168 1.30 0.06 -18.52
CA LEU A 168 1.94 -1.26 -18.50
C LEU A 168 3.28 -1.23 -17.73
N HIS A 169 4.12 -0.22 -18.01
CA HIS A 169 5.34 0.02 -17.25
C HIS A 169 5.06 0.23 -15.75
N ALA A 170 4.09 1.10 -15.43
CA ALA A 170 3.73 1.43 -14.05
C ALA A 170 3.28 0.19 -13.25
N GLY A 171 2.45 -0.68 -13.86
CA GLY A 171 2.00 -1.94 -13.25
C GLY A 171 3.15 -2.91 -12.97
N ILE A 172 4.12 -3.01 -13.88
CA ILE A 172 5.33 -3.80 -13.67
C ILE A 172 6.16 -3.20 -12.53
N CYS A 173 6.44 -1.90 -12.58
CA CYS A 173 7.35 -1.25 -11.64
C CYS A 173 6.81 -1.17 -10.22
N LEU A 174 5.50 -0.97 -10.04
CA LEU A 174 4.86 -0.93 -8.71
C LEU A 174 5.09 -2.24 -7.94
N SER A 175 5.26 -3.35 -8.64
CA SER A 175 5.55 -4.66 -8.05
C SER A 175 7.04 -4.94 -7.95
N VAL A 176 7.81 -4.65 -9.01
CA VAL A 176 9.22 -5.08 -9.13
C VAL A 176 10.16 -4.19 -8.32
N VAL A 177 9.90 -2.88 -8.22
CA VAL A 177 10.79 -1.97 -7.46
C VAL A 177 10.84 -2.33 -5.98
N PRO A 178 9.71 -2.45 -5.25
CA PRO A 178 9.74 -2.87 -3.85
C PRO A 178 10.33 -4.28 -3.66
N LEU A 179 10.07 -5.19 -4.61
CA LEU A 179 10.61 -6.54 -4.59
C LEU A 179 12.14 -6.50 -4.70
N TYR A 180 12.69 -5.81 -5.70
CA TYR A 180 14.13 -5.69 -5.91
C TYR A 180 14.82 -5.04 -4.71
N LEU A 181 14.30 -3.91 -4.23
CA LEU A 181 14.84 -3.20 -3.06
C LEU A 181 14.76 -4.05 -1.78
N GLY A 182 13.67 -4.78 -1.58
CA GLY A 182 13.52 -5.69 -0.44
C GLY A 182 14.49 -6.88 -0.45
N GLU A 183 14.87 -7.35 -1.65
CA GLU A 183 15.82 -8.47 -1.83
C GLU A 183 17.28 -8.06 -1.69
N ILE A 184 17.66 -6.84 -2.11
CA ILE A 184 19.05 -6.35 -1.99
C ILE A 184 19.32 -5.71 -0.62
N ALA A 185 18.26 -5.29 0.10
CA ALA A 185 18.37 -4.59 1.37
C ALA A 185 18.75 -5.53 2.52
N PRO A 186 19.76 -5.19 3.36
CA PRO A 186 20.00 -5.86 4.61
C PRO A 186 18.82 -5.64 5.59
N LYS A 187 18.63 -6.59 6.53
CA LYS A 187 17.46 -6.61 7.44
C LYS A 187 17.22 -5.27 8.15
N ASN A 188 18.28 -4.64 8.64
CA ASN A 188 18.20 -3.37 9.37
C ASN A 188 17.84 -2.14 8.51
N LEU A 189 18.05 -2.19 7.19
CA LEU A 189 17.77 -1.08 6.26
C LEU A 189 16.55 -1.33 5.37
N ARG A 190 15.95 -2.52 5.43
CA ARG A 190 14.83 -2.93 4.56
C ARG A 190 13.63 -1.99 4.70
N GLY A 191 13.31 -1.56 5.93
CA GLY A 191 12.22 -0.60 6.17
C GLY A 191 12.50 0.74 5.49
N PHE A 192 13.67 1.32 5.71
CA PHE A 192 14.06 2.60 5.12
C PHE A 192 14.08 2.56 3.59
N LEU A 193 14.72 1.54 2.99
CA LEU A 193 14.78 1.41 1.52
C LEU A 193 13.42 1.10 0.92
N GLY A 194 12.56 0.38 1.64
CA GLY A 194 11.17 0.11 1.22
C GLY A 194 10.26 1.35 1.21
N LEU A 195 10.59 2.41 1.94
CA LEU A 195 9.86 3.68 1.92
C LEU A 195 10.20 4.56 0.70
N MET A 196 11.40 4.41 0.13
CA MET A 196 11.87 5.25 -0.97
C MET A 196 10.94 5.25 -2.18
N PRO A 197 10.40 4.12 -2.66
CA PRO A 197 9.45 4.12 -3.77
C PRO A 197 8.21 5.01 -3.50
N SER A 198 7.64 4.94 -2.31
CA SER A 198 6.46 5.74 -1.95
C SER A 198 6.76 7.24 -1.94
N ILE A 199 7.91 7.65 -1.41
CA ILE A 199 8.35 9.05 -1.41
C ILE A 199 8.53 9.54 -2.85
N PHE A 200 9.13 8.73 -3.73
CA PHE A 200 9.33 9.09 -5.13
C PHE A 200 8.03 9.11 -5.94
N ILE A 201 7.02 8.35 -5.56
CA ILE A 201 5.66 8.46 -6.15
C ILE A 201 5.08 9.85 -5.85
N CYS A 202 5.10 10.31 -4.59
CA CYS A 202 4.64 11.65 -4.23
C CYS A 202 5.46 12.75 -4.93
N LEU A 203 6.79 12.59 -5.02
CA LEU A 203 7.66 13.50 -5.78
C LEU A 203 7.33 13.51 -7.28
N GLY A 204 6.89 12.38 -7.83
CA GLY A 204 6.44 12.28 -9.22
C GLY A 204 5.18 13.09 -9.48
N VAL A 205 4.17 12.96 -8.61
CA VAL A 205 2.94 13.78 -8.66
C VAL A 205 3.29 15.26 -8.56
N PHE A 206 4.08 15.64 -7.58
CA PHE A 206 4.52 17.03 -7.39
C PHE A 206 5.30 17.57 -8.61
N SER A 207 6.22 16.78 -9.16
CA SER A 207 7.00 17.18 -10.35
C SER A 207 6.10 17.40 -11.57
N ALA A 208 5.07 16.56 -11.77
CA ALA A 208 4.10 16.76 -12.85
C ALA A 208 3.31 18.05 -12.68
N GLN A 209 2.94 18.38 -11.46
CA GLN A 209 2.21 19.63 -11.18
C GLN A 209 3.11 20.87 -11.37
N VAL A 210 4.36 20.83 -10.95
CA VAL A 210 5.33 21.92 -11.15
C VAL A 210 5.62 22.11 -12.63
N LEU A 211 5.95 21.04 -13.36
CA LEU A 211 6.22 21.12 -14.82
C LEU A 211 4.99 21.53 -15.63
N GLY A 212 3.79 21.26 -15.10
CA GLY A 212 2.52 21.69 -15.70
C GLY A 212 2.16 23.16 -15.49
N LEU A 213 3.02 23.96 -14.84
CA LEU A 213 2.82 25.40 -14.72
C LEU A 213 2.89 26.10 -16.08
N PRO A 214 2.11 27.18 -16.28
CA PRO A 214 2.09 27.94 -17.53
C PRO A 214 3.45 28.54 -17.91
N GLU A 215 4.33 28.79 -16.94
CA GLU A 215 5.68 29.32 -17.17
C GLU A 215 6.64 28.26 -17.70
N LEU A 216 6.34 26.97 -17.46
CA LEU A 216 7.18 25.84 -17.86
C LEU A 216 6.61 25.12 -19.09
N LEU A 217 6.02 23.92 -18.89
CA LEU A 217 5.51 23.07 -19.98
C LEU A 217 3.99 23.08 -20.09
N GLY A 218 3.27 23.82 -19.25
CA GLY A 218 1.81 23.89 -19.22
C GLY A 218 1.18 24.75 -20.34
N LYS A 219 1.92 25.05 -21.42
CA LYS A 219 1.45 25.81 -22.59
C LYS A 219 0.91 24.88 -23.67
N GLU A 220 0.01 25.41 -24.48
CA GLU A 220 -0.55 24.70 -25.65
C GLU A 220 0.52 24.12 -26.59
N ARG A 221 1.64 24.82 -26.76
CA ARG A 221 2.71 24.35 -27.65
C ARG A 221 3.47 23.15 -27.07
N TYR A 222 3.62 23.05 -25.75
CA TYR A 222 4.55 22.13 -25.09
C TYR A 222 3.89 20.91 -24.43
N TRP A 223 2.56 20.78 -24.47
CA TRP A 223 1.90 19.64 -23.81
C TRP A 223 2.34 18.26 -24.34
N PRO A 224 2.68 18.04 -25.64
CA PRO A 224 3.21 16.74 -26.05
C PRO A 224 4.58 16.46 -25.44
N LEU A 225 5.45 17.49 -25.36
CA LEU A 225 6.74 17.38 -24.68
C LEU A 225 6.55 17.11 -23.17
N PHE A 226 5.57 17.76 -22.55
CA PHE A 226 5.24 17.54 -21.14
C PHE A 226 4.84 16.08 -20.87
N LEU A 227 4.04 15.46 -21.73
CA LEU A 227 3.75 14.01 -21.64
C LEU A 227 4.99 13.14 -21.90
N ALA A 228 5.89 13.59 -22.77
CA ALA A 228 7.10 12.85 -23.14
C ALA A 228 8.27 12.98 -22.14
N VAL A 229 8.20 13.87 -21.14
CA VAL A 229 9.25 14.05 -20.11
C VAL A 229 9.61 12.73 -19.41
N VAL A 230 8.68 11.78 -19.33
CA VAL A 230 8.92 10.44 -18.78
C VAL A 230 10.11 9.71 -19.40
N VAL A 231 10.50 10.07 -20.62
CA VAL A 231 11.66 9.50 -21.34
C VAL A 231 12.96 9.78 -20.58
N VAL A 232 13.09 10.94 -19.92
CA VAL A 232 14.35 11.35 -19.26
C VAL A 232 14.72 10.43 -18.11
N PRO A 233 13.89 10.23 -17.07
CA PRO A 233 14.21 9.29 -15.99
C PRO A 233 14.33 7.84 -16.46
N ALA A 234 13.49 7.43 -17.44
CA ALA A 234 13.54 6.07 -18.00
C ALA A 234 14.86 5.80 -18.73
N SER A 235 15.36 6.77 -19.52
CA SER A 235 16.65 6.67 -20.23
C SER A 235 17.80 6.58 -19.24
N LEU A 236 17.77 7.41 -18.19
CA LEU A 236 18.79 7.38 -17.14
C LEU A 236 18.82 6.01 -16.43
N GLN A 237 17.64 5.49 -16.08
CA GLN A 237 17.53 4.16 -15.48
C GLN A 237 18.04 3.08 -16.44
N LEU A 238 17.65 3.12 -17.71
CA LEU A 238 18.06 2.13 -18.70
C LEU A 238 19.58 2.09 -18.84
N LEU A 239 20.24 3.25 -18.89
CA LEU A 239 21.69 3.34 -19.04
C LEU A 239 22.44 2.89 -17.79
N LEU A 240 22.04 3.40 -16.61
CA LEU A 240 22.80 3.21 -15.38
C LEU A 240 22.46 1.91 -14.66
N LEU A 241 21.26 1.35 -14.83
CA LEU A 241 20.84 0.14 -14.12
C LEU A 241 21.70 -1.08 -14.52
N HIS A 242 22.26 -1.09 -15.73
CA HIS A 242 23.19 -2.14 -16.18
C HIS A 242 24.50 -2.20 -15.39
N CYS A 243 24.89 -1.10 -14.73
CA CYS A 243 26.07 -1.05 -13.87
C CYS A 243 25.86 -1.76 -12.53
N PHE A 244 24.64 -2.11 -12.15
CA PHE A 244 24.32 -2.75 -10.88
C PHE A 244 24.08 -4.26 -11.08
N PRO A 245 24.39 -5.10 -10.07
CA PRO A 245 24.13 -6.53 -10.16
C PRO A 245 22.64 -6.85 -10.07
N GLU A 246 22.26 -8.07 -10.48
CA GLU A 246 20.93 -8.61 -10.30
C GLU A 246 20.67 -8.92 -8.81
N SER A 247 19.40 -9.19 -8.44
CA SER A 247 19.03 -9.59 -7.09
C SER A 247 19.80 -10.85 -6.65
N PRO A 248 20.50 -10.82 -5.50
CA PRO A 248 21.20 -11.98 -4.96
C PRO A 248 20.24 -13.15 -4.69
N ARG A 249 19.01 -12.87 -4.24
CA ARG A 249 17.99 -13.91 -4.00
C ARG A 249 17.52 -14.57 -5.28
N TYR A 250 17.30 -13.80 -6.33
CA TYR A 250 16.96 -14.34 -7.65
C TYR A 250 18.06 -15.26 -8.19
N LEU A 251 19.32 -14.81 -8.11
CA LEU A 251 20.47 -15.60 -8.59
C LEU A 251 20.61 -16.91 -7.82
N LEU A 252 20.48 -16.87 -6.49
CA LEU A 252 20.65 -18.06 -5.66
C LEU A 252 19.43 -18.99 -5.74
N ILE A 253 18.21 -18.45 -5.52
CA ILE A 253 17.01 -19.27 -5.32
C ILE A 253 16.43 -19.75 -6.65
N GLU A 254 16.34 -18.87 -7.66
CA GLU A 254 15.70 -19.20 -8.93
C GLU A 254 16.67 -19.70 -10.00
N LYS A 255 17.91 -19.19 -10.00
CA LYS A 255 18.94 -19.59 -10.99
C LYS A 255 19.98 -20.58 -10.46
N ASN A 256 20.03 -20.83 -9.14
CA ASN A 256 21.03 -21.67 -8.49
C ASN A 256 22.49 -21.21 -8.74
N ASP A 257 22.68 -19.92 -9.06
CA ASP A 257 24.00 -19.31 -9.26
C ASP A 257 24.52 -18.74 -7.94
N VAL A 258 25.25 -19.59 -7.20
CA VAL A 258 25.84 -19.21 -5.90
C VAL A 258 26.96 -18.18 -6.09
N CYS A 259 27.73 -18.30 -7.19
CA CYS A 259 28.85 -17.40 -7.45
C CYS A 259 28.39 -15.99 -7.76
N GLY A 260 27.42 -15.84 -8.68
CA GLY A 260 26.80 -14.56 -9.02
C GLY A 260 26.09 -13.93 -7.82
N ALA A 261 25.39 -14.72 -7.00
CA ALA A 261 24.73 -14.24 -5.78
C ALA A 261 25.74 -13.71 -4.74
N THR A 262 26.86 -14.41 -4.55
CA THR A 262 27.92 -13.99 -3.63
C THR A 262 28.57 -12.69 -4.08
N GLU A 263 28.86 -12.54 -5.37
CA GLU A 263 29.44 -11.32 -5.94
C GLU A 263 28.46 -10.14 -5.83
N ALA A 264 27.17 -10.35 -6.12
CA ALA A 264 26.13 -9.34 -5.95
C ALA A 264 26.01 -8.87 -4.49
N LEU A 265 26.08 -9.79 -3.53
CA LEU A 265 26.07 -9.47 -2.10
C LEU A 265 27.29 -8.65 -1.68
N ARG A 266 28.49 -9.05 -2.12
CA ARG A 266 29.74 -8.31 -1.84
C ARG A 266 29.63 -6.87 -2.33
N ARG A 267 29.10 -6.70 -3.52
CA ARG A 267 28.97 -5.38 -4.14
C ARG A 267 27.91 -4.50 -3.44
N PHE A 268 26.77 -5.06 -3.02
CA PHE A 268 25.74 -4.29 -2.30
C PHE A 268 26.11 -4.05 -0.84
N LEU A 269 26.68 -5.02 -0.16
CA LEU A 269 27.01 -4.90 1.27
C LEU A 269 28.36 -4.25 1.53
N GLY A 270 29.25 -4.20 0.52
CA GLY A 270 30.59 -3.62 0.66
C GLY A 270 31.50 -4.41 1.60
N MET A 271 31.23 -5.71 1.81
CA MET A 271 31.98 -6.59 2.71
C MET A 271 32.56 -7.77 1.94
N PRO A 272 33.81 -8.17 2.21
CA PRO A 272 34.45 -9.31 1.53
C PRO A 272 33.83 -10.65 1.97
N ASP A 273 33.42 -10.76 3.24
CA ASP A 273 32.78 -11.95 3.78
C ASP A 273 31.27 -11.77 3.87
N VAL A 274 30.54 -12.57 3.09
CA VAL A 274 29.08 -12.59 2.99
C VAL A 274 28.52 -14.01 3.18
N GLN A 275 29.33 -14.94 3.71
CA GLN A 275 28.95 -16.36 3.84
C GLN A 275 27.69 -16.55 4.71
N ASP A 276 27.56 -15.80 5.80
CA ASP A 276 26.37 -15.84 6.65
C ASP A 276 25.09 -15.47 5.88
N ALA A 277 25.16 -14.42 5.03
CA ALA A 277 24.03 -14.01 4.22
C ALA A 277 23.70 -15.04 3.13
N VAL A 278 24.70 -15.68 2.55
CA VAL A 278 24.50 -16.77 1.57
C VAL A 278 23.86 -17.99 2.25
N GLN A 279 24.34 -18.34 3.45
CA GLN A 279 23.79 -19.46 4.21
C GLN A 279 22.33 -19.21 4.61
N GLU A 280 22.01 -18.01 5.09
CA GLU A 280 20.63 -17.61 5.40
C GLU A 280 19.70 -17.75 4.17
N MET A 281 20.16 -17.31 2.98
CA MET A 281 19.37 -17.45 1.76
C MET A 281 19.21 -18.91 1.30
N LYS A 282 20.20 -19.78 1.54
CA LYS A 282 20.08 -21.22 1.28
C LYS A 282 19.06 -21.89 2.20
N GLU A 283 19.00 -21.49 3.45
CA GLU A 283 17.99 -21.96 4.39
C GLU A 283 16.59 -21.50 3.98
N GLU A 284 16.46 -20.23 3.54
CA GLU A 284 15.22 -19.70 2.95
C GLU A 284 14.81 -20.51 1.70
N GLN A 285 15.74 -20.81 0.79
CA GLN A 285 15.49 -21.64 -0.39
C GLN A 285 14.93 -23.02 0.00
N ARG A 286 15.53 -23.68 0.98
CA ARG A 286 15.05 -24.98 1.46
C ARG A 286 13.65 -24.89 2.05
N SER A 287 13.34 -23.83 2.79
CA SER A 287 12.01 -23.60 3.36
C SER A 287 10.96 -23.29 2.29
N LEU A 288 11.34 -22.57 1.23
CA LEU A 288 10.45 -22.22 0.11
C LEU A 288 10.16 -23.41 -0.80
N SER A 289 11.13 -24.31 -1.01
CA SER A 289 10.96 -25.49 -1.85
C SER A 289 9.93 -26.48 -1.31
N SER A 290 9.61 -26.40 -0.02
CA SER A 290 8.58 -27.22 0.64
C SER A 290 7.17 -26.59 0.62
N VAL A 291 7.00 -25.35 0.11
CA VAL A 291 5.74 -24.60 0.16
C VAL A 291 5.12 -24.52 -1.23
N GLU A 292 4.02 -25.22 -1.43
CA GLU A 292 3.21 -25.05 -2.65
C GLU A 292 2.53 -23.69 -2.67
N THR A 293 2.65 -22.97 -3.79
CA THR A 293 2.00 -21.67 -3.96
C THR A 293 0.55 -21.84 -4.41
N THR A 294 -0.36 -21.16 -3.73
CA THR A 294 -1.79 -21.18 -4.02
C THR A 294 -2.11 -20.27 -5.21
N SER A 295 -2.94 -20.72 -6.14
CA SER A 295 -3.44 -19.88 -7.22
C SER A 295 -4.55 -18.93 -6.73
N VAL A 296 -4.82 -17.84 -7.48
CA VAL A 296 -5.90 -16.88 -7.16
C VAL A 296 -7.27 -17.57 -7.12
N GLY A 297 -7.52 -18.53 -8.02
CA GLY A 297 -8.78 -19.30 -8.04
C GLY A 297 -8.94 -20.19 -6.81
N GLN A 298 -7.87 -20.81 -6.33
CA GLN A 298 -7.85 -21.58 -5.09
C GLN A 298 -8.06 -20.68 -3.87
N LEU A 299 -7.37 -19.50 -3.82
CA LEU A 299 -7.52 -18.51 -2.75
C LEU A 299 -8.99 -18.06 -2.58
N LEU A 300 -9.69 -17.78 -3.68
CA LEU A 300 -11.10 -17.38 -3.66
C LEU A 300 -12.05 -18.48 -3.19
N ARG A 301 -11.70 -19.76 -3.40
CA ARG A 301 -12.50 -20.92 -2.98
C ARG A 301 -12.19 -21.37 -1.57
N ASP A 302 -11.04 -21.00 -1.01
CA ASP A 302 -10.62 -21.41 0.34
C ASP A 302 -11.47 -20.73 1.41
N ARG A 303 -12.27 -21.55 2.10
CA ARG A 303 -13.14 -21.09 3.19
C ARG A 303 -12.38 -20.71 4.45
N ALA A 304 -11.16 -21.19 4.62
CA ALA A 304 -10.35 -20.91 5.83
C ALA A 304 -9.87 -19.44 5.85
N VAL A 305 -9.49 -18.90 4.68
CA VAL A 305 -8.93 -17.55 4.53
C VAL A 305 -9.88 -16.55 3.86
N ARG A 306 -11.16 -16.92 3.66
CA ARG A 306 -12.11 -16.05 2.92
C ARG A 306 -12.30 -14.66 3.51
N TRP A 307 -12.22 -14.50 4.84
CA TRP A 307 -12.38 -13.20 5.49
C TRP A 307 -11.16 -12.32 5.32
N GLN A 308 -9.97 -12.91 5.33
CA GLN A 308 -8.72 -12.24 4.97
C GLN A 308 -8.76 -11.80 3.51
N THR A 309 -9.20 -12.70 2.61
CA THR A 309 -9.36 -12.42 1.18
C THR A 309 -10.36 -11.30 0.92
N LEU A 310 -11.52 -11.35 1.58
CA LEU A 310 -12.53 -10.28 1.50
C LEU A 310 -11.98 -8.95 2.05
N SER A 311 -11.23 -8.98 3.16
CA SER A 311 -10.64 -7.77 3.72
C SER A 311 -9.63 -7.13 2.78
N VAL A 312 -8.77 -7.91 2.13
CA VAL A 312 -7.85 -7.40 1.10
C VAL A 312 -8.62 -6.82 -0.09
N ALA A 313 -9.65 -7.51 -0.55
CA ALA A 313 -10.49 -7.02 -1.66
C ALA A 313 -11.17 -5.69 -1.32
N VAL A 314 -11.82 -5.60 -0.15
CA VAL A 314 -12.54 -4.39 0.27
C VAL A 314 -11.61 -3.21 0.48
N VAL A 315 -10.45 -3.43 1.12
CA VAL A 315 -9.53 -2.32 1.43
C VAL A 315 -8.81 -1.82 0.18
N ASN A 316 -8.37 -2.72 -0.73
CA ASN A 316 -7.74 -2.31 -1.99
C ASN A 316 -8.74 -1.66 -2.96
N ALA A 317 -9.97 -2.16 -3.06
CA ALA A 317 -11.01 -1.52 -3.85
C ALA A 317 -11.41 -0.16 -3.23
N GLY A 318 -11.59 -0.10 -1.92
CA GLY A 318 -11.92 1.12 -1.19
C GLY A 318 -10.86 2.19 -1.30
N MET A 319 -9.57 1.81 -1.35
CA MET A 319 -8.45 2.72 -1.55
C MET A 319 -8.65 3.57 -2.82
N GLN A 320 -9.04 2.99 -3.93
CA GLN A 320 -9.22 3.69 -5.19
C GLN A 320 -10.62 4.32 -5.33
N LEU A 321 -11.65 3.60 -4.90
CA LEU A 321 -13.04 4.11 -4.94
C LEU A 321 -13.32 5.26 -3.97
N SER A 322 -12.37 5.60 -3.10
CA SER A 322 -12.45 6.74 -2.18
C SER A 322 -12.43 8.12 -2.86
N GLY A 323 -12.14 8.16 -4.16
CA GLY A 323 -12.10 9.39 -4.96
C GLY A 323 -10.73 10.04 -5.10
N ILE A 324 -9.66 9.46 -4.55
CA ILE A 324 -8.31 10.03 -4.66
C ILE A 324 -7.85 10.12 -6.13
N ASP A 325 -8.18 9.12 -6.96
CA ASP A 325 -7.85 9.13 -8.38
C ASP A 325 -8.56 10.27 -9.13
N ALA A 326 -9.80 10.58 -8.75
CA ALA A 326 -10.52 11.72 -9.30
C ALA A 326 -9.79 13.04 -9.00
N ILE A 327 -9.20 13.15 -7.81
CA ILE A 327 -8.39 14.32 -7.45
C ILE A 327 -7.15 14.39 -8.33
N TRP A 328 -6.34 13.35 -8.41
CA TRP A 328 -5.10 13.40 -9.21
C TRP A 328 -5.34 13.66 -10.70
N PHE A 329 -6.37 13.06 -11.29
CA PHE A 329 -6.65 13.18 -12.70
C PHE A 329 -7.36 14.48 -13.09
N TYR A 330 -8.16 15.06 -12.18
CA TYR A 330 -9.09 16.15 -12.50
C TYR A 330 -9.03 17.34 -11.52
N THR A 331 -7.93 17.51 -10.77
CA THR A 331 -7.77 18.57 -9.76
C THR A 331 -8.12 19.95 -10.31
N ASN A 332 -7.61 20.30 -11.49
CA ASN A 332 -7.86 21.62 -12.09
C ASN A 332 -9.36 21.82 -12.38
N THR A 333 -10.03 20.81 -12.88
CA THR A 333 -11.48 20.85 -13.12
C THR A 333 -12.27 20.97 -11.80
N ILE A 334 -11.82 20.28 -10.75
CA ILE A 334 -12.44 20.36 -9.41
C ILE A 334 -12.30 21.78 -8.86
N PHE A 335 -11.15 22.40 -8.98
CA PHE A 335 -10.93 23.78 -8.52
C PHE A 335 -11.65 24.81 -9.37
N GLU A 336 -11.76 24.60 -10.67
CA GLU A 336 -12.57 25.45 -11.56
C GLU A 336 -14.06 25.41 -11.15
N ASN A 337 -14.60 24.23 -10.87
CA ASN A 337 -15.98 24.05 -10.40
C ASN A 337 -16.19 24.65 -8.99
N ALA A 338 -15.15 24.67 -8.16
CA ALA A 338 -15.18 25.32 -6.84
C ALA A 338 -15.09 26.86 -6.91
N GLY A 339 -14.96 27.43 -8.13
CA GLY A 339 -14.92 28.88 -8.33
C GLY A 339 -13.56 29.52 -8.06
N ILE A 340 -12.48 28.75 -8.09
CA ILE A 340 -11.10 29.29 -8.04
C ILE A 340 -10.80 30.00 -9.38
N PRO A 341 -10.23 31.22 -9.35
CA PRO A 341 -9.83 31.92 -10.57
C PRO A 341 -8.85 31.08 -11.40
N ARG A 342 -9.06 31.00 -12.72
CA ARG A 342 -8.23 30.18 -13.61
C ARG A 342 -6.74 30.47 -13.51
N SER A 343 -6.36 31.73 -13.26
CA SER A 343 -4.96 32.12 -13.06
C SER A 343 -4.32 31.52 -11.81
N GLN A 344 -5.10 31.16 -10.80
CA GLN A 344 -4.63 30.64 -9.51
C GLN A 344 -4.64 29.09 -9.48
N ILE A 345 -5.41 28.43 -10.33
CA ILE A 345 -5.57 26.97 -10.32
C ILE A 345 -4.23 26.24 -10.41
N PRO A 346 -3.30 26.53 -11.35
CA PRO A 346 -2.03 25.81 -11.45
C PRO A 346 -1.21 25.89 -10.16
N TYR A 347 -1.15 27.05 -9.53
CA TYR A 347 -0.39 27.26 -8.29
C TYR A 347 -1.05 26.57 -7.09
N THR A 348 -2.38 26.58 -7.02
CA THR A 348 -3.13 25.84 -6.00
C THR A 348 -2.88 24.34 -6.12
N THR A 349 -2.86 23.83 -7.35
CA THR A 349 -2.56 22.42 -7.62
C THR A 349 -1.13 22.05 -7.20
N VAL A 350 -0.13 22.88 -7.49
CA VAL A 350 1.25 22.69 -7.00
C VAL A 350 1.30 22.67 -5.47
N GLY A 351 0.54 23.56 -4.82
CA GLY A 351 0.42 23.57 -3.36
C GLY A 351 -0.11 22.25 -2.79
N THR A 352 -1.12 21.63 -3.44
CA THR A 352 -1.64 20.31 -3.01
C THR A 352 -0.58 19.22 -3.12
N GLY A 353 0.23 19.22 -4.17
CA GLY A 353 1.33 18.25 -4.34
C GLY A 353 2.46 18.43 -3.33
N ALA A 354 2.80 19.67 -2.98
CA ALA A 354 3.77 19.92 -1.91
C ALA A 354 3.30 19.32 -0.57
N ILE A 355 2.01 19.50 -0.25
CA ILE A 355 1.42 18.92 0.96
C ILE A 355 1.36 17.38 0.86
N GLU A 356 1.11 16.82 -0.32
CA GLU A 356 1.14 15.38 -0.56
C GLU A 356 2.51 14.77 -0.21
N VAL A 357 3.61 15.41 -0.63
CA VAL A 357 4.98 14.97 -0.29
C VAL A 357 5.20 15.00 1.22
N VAL A 358 4.80 16.08 1.90
CA VAL A 358 4.94 16.21 3.36
C VAL A 358 4.07 15.17 4.08
N ALA A 359 2.82 15.01 3.68
CA ALA A 359 1.90 14.03 4.28
C ALA A 359 2.37 12.59 4.04
N GLY A 360 2.92 12.28 2.86
CA GLY A 360 3.51 10.99 2.55
C GLY A 360 4.71 10.66 3.44
N LEU A 361 5.60 11.61 3.67
CA LEU A 361 6.71 11.47 4.61
C LEU A 361 6.21 11.19 6.04
N ILE A 362 5.25 11.97 6.52
CA ILE A 362 4.65 11.78 7.85
C ILE A 362 3.99 10.39 7.95
N GLY A 363 3.23 9.99 6.93
CA GLY A 363 2.57 8.68 6.84
C GLY A 363 3.55 7.52 6.97
N CYS A 364 4.69 7.59 6.27
CA CYS A 364 5.74 6.58 6.33
C CYS A 364 6.28 6.37 7.77
N PHE A 365 6.49 7.44 8.53
CA PHE A 365 6.96 7.31 9.92
C PHE A 365 5.85 6.91 10.90
N THR A 366 4.61 7.25 10.58
CA THR A 366 3.45 7.03 11.47
C THR A 366 2.98 5.58 11.43
N ILE A 367 3.12 4.89 10.30
CA ILE A 367 2.64 3.52 10.08
C ILE A 367 3.26 2.50 11.05
N GLU A 368 4.51 2.71 11.43
CA GLU A 368 5.22 1.86 12.38
C GLU A 368 4.85 2.16 13.84
N LYS A 369 4.40 3.38 14.13
CA LYS A 369 4.07 3.81 15.50
C LYS A 369 2.63 3.47 15.89
N LEU A 370 1.64 3.83 15.08
CA LEU A 370 0.21 3.76 15.44
C LEU A 370 -0.46 2.40 15.14
N GLY A 371 0.10 1.59 14.25
CA GLY A 371 -0.55 0.35 13.80
C GLY A 371 -1.36 0.53 12.51
N ARG A 372 -1.83 -0.58 11.94
CA ARG A 372 -2.44 -0.60 10.59
C ARG A 372 -3.91 -0.21 10.62
N ARG A 373 -4.66 -0.80 11.55
CA ARG A 373 -6.12 -0.62 11.66
C ARG A 373 -6.52 0.83 12.01
N PRO A 374 -5.95 1.50 13.02
CA PRO A 374 -6.26 2.89 13.32
C PRO A 374 -5.98 3.82 12.15
N LEU A 375 -4.85 3.65 11.45
CA LEU A 375 -4.45 4.50 10.32
C LEU A 375 -5.41 4.39 9.15
N ILE A 376 -5.87 3.19 8.79
CA ILE A 376 -6.87 3.01 7.74
C ILE A 376 -8.19 3.69 8.14
N ILE A 377 -8.67 3.48 9.36
CA ILE A 377 -9.94 4.05 9.83
C ILE A 377 -9.87 5.57 9.84
N THR A 378 -8.84 6.15 10.45
CA THR A 378 -8.69 7.62 10.52
C THR A 378 -8.50 8.23 9.13
N GLY A 379 -7.73 7.60 8.25
CA GLY A 379 -7.55 8.05 6.87
C GLY A 379 -8.87 8.08 6.09
N PHE A 380 -9.62 6.97 6.06
CA PHE A 380 -10.91 6.94 5.38
C PHE A 380 -11.97 7.86 6.01
N CYS A 381 -12.00 7.98 7.34
CA CYS A 381 -12.91 8.95 8.00
C CYS A 381 -12.56 10.39 7.60
N ALA A 382 -11.29 10.76 7.61
CA ALA A 382 -10.85 12.10 7.18
C ALA A 382 -11.21 12.37 5.73
N MET A 383 -10.98 11.42 4.82
CA MET A 383 -11.35 11.52 3.41
C MET A 383 -12.86 11.65 3.23
N GLY A 384 -13.66 10.86 3.96
CA GLY A 384 -15.12 10.91 3.90
C GLY A 384 -15.69 12.26 4.36
N VAL A 385 -15.19 12.77 5.49
CA VAL A 385 -15.60 14.11 6.01
C VAL A 385 -15.22 15.21 5.02
N CYS A 386 -14.00 15.18 4.47
CA CYS A 386 -13.57 16.17 3.49
C CYS A 386 -14.36 16.06 2.17
N SER A 387 -14.74 14.87 1.72
CA SER A 387 -15.58 14.69 0.54
C SER A 387 -16.98 15.27 0.73
N ALA A 388 -17.58 15.06 1.90
CA ALA A 388 -18.84 15.72 2.27
C ALA A 388 -18.65 17.24 2.35
N GLY A 389 -17.51 17.71 2.87
CA GLY A 389 -17.14 19.12 2.92
C GLY A 389 -17.06 19.77 1.53
N ILE A 390 -16.49 19.10 0.53
CA ILE A 390 -16.47 19.58 -0.86
C ILE A 390 -17.90 19.75 -1.39
N THR A 391 -18.78 18.78 -1.17
CA THR A 391 -20.19 18.89 -1.57
C THR A 391 -20.84 20.15 -0.97
N LEU A 392 -20.67 20.34 0.34
CA LEU A 392 -21.22 21.51 1.03
C LEU A 392 -20.63 22.82 0.49
N CYS A 393 -19.34 22.88 0.24
CA CYS A 393 -18.67 24.05 -0.34
C CYS A 393 -19.20 24.40 -1.73
N LEU A 394 -19.40 23.41 -2.60
CA LEU A 394 -19.94 23.61 -3.94
C LEU A 394 -21.39 24.08 -3.93
N LEU A 395 -22.18 23.65 -2.96
CA LEU A 395 -23.58 24.11 -2.80
C LEU A 395 -23.67 25.54 -2.25
N LEU A 396 -22.76 25.94 -1.35
CA LEU A 396 -22.77 27.23 -0.68
C LEU A 396 -21.92 28.31 -1.35
N GLN A 397 -21.12 27.97 -2.39
CA GLN A 397 -20.17 28.89 -3.02
C GLN A 397 -20.81 30.15 -3.62
N THR A 398 -22.10 30.09 -4.03
CA THR A 398 -22.83 31.24 -4.56
C THR A 398 -23.25 32.21 -3.46
N ALA A 399 -23.57 31.70 -2.26
CA ALA A 399 -23.94 32.51 -1.09
C ALA A 399 -22.72 33.03 -0.32
N LEU A 400 -21.66 32.27 -0.25
CA LEU A 400 -20.45 32.53 0.54
C LEU A 400 -19.19 32.39 -0.32
N PRO A 401 -18.65 33.45 -0.93
CA PRO A 401 -17.52 33.38 -1.87
C PRO A 401 -16.24 32.77 -1.28
N TRP A 402 -16.05 32.83 0.05
CA TRP A 402 -14.86 32.24 0.71
C TRP A 402 -14.92 30.70 0.79
N MET A 403 -16.07 30.07 0.53
CA MET A 403 -16.22 28.60 0.53
C MET A 403 -15.32 27.90 -0.51
N ARG A 404 -14.90 28.61 -1.57
CA ARG A 404 -13.93 28.10 -2.54
C ARG A 404 -12.60 27.72 -1.89
N TYR A 405 -12.12 28.48 -0.90
CA TYR A 405 -10.88 28.18 -0.19
C TYR A 405 -11.06 27.00 0.79
N VAL A 406 -12.24 26.85 1.37
CA VAL A 406 -12.59 25.66 2.18
C VAL A 406 -12.63 24.41 1.31
N ALA A 407 -13.10 24.50 0.07
CA ALA A 407 -13.04 23.39 -0.88
C ALA A 407 -11.60 22.95 -1.16
N VAL A 408 -10.67 23.91 -1.34
CA VAL A 408 -9.23 23.60 -1.48
C VAL A 408 -8.72 22.90 -0.22
N ALA A 409 -9.06 23.39 0.97
CA ALA A 409 -8.67 22.76 2.24
C ALA A 409 -9.22 21.33 2.37
N CYS A 410 -10.44 21.08 1.89
CA CYS A 410 -11.02 19.73 1.85
C CYS A 410 -10.28 18.81 0.87
N VAL A 411 -9.89 19.28 -0.31
CA VAL A 411 -9.07 18.53 -1.26
C VAL A 411 -7.74 18.15 -0.61
N VAL A 412 -7.07 19.10 0.02
CA VAL A 412 -5.84 18.86 0.80
C VAL A 412 -6.08 17.84 1.91
N GLY A 413 -7.22 17.91 2.60
CA GLY A 413 -7.61 16.97 3.64
C GLY A 413 -7.79 15.54 3.11
N ILE A 414 -8.35 15.37 1.91
CA ILE A 414 -8.46 14.06 1.25
C ILE A 414 -7.06 13.50 0.96
N ILE A 415 -6.18 14.30 0.38
CA ILE A 415 -4.80 13.90 0.05
C ILE A 415 -4.04 13.50 1.32
N ALA A 416 -4.10 14.33 2.37
CA ALA A 416 -3.44 14.06 3.64
C ALA A 416 -4.01 12.80 4.32
N GLY A 417 -5.33 12.64 4.34
CA GLY A 417 -6.00 11.45 4.88
C GLY A 417 -5.61 10.17 4.14
N PHE A 418 -5.50 10.25 2.81
CA PHE A 418 -5.04 9.16 1.98
C PHE A 418 -3.58 8.76 2.30
N CYS A 419 -2.66 9.72 2.34
CA CYS A 419 -1.25 9.49 2.61
C CYS A 419 -0.98 8.93 4.01
N MET A 420 -1.81 9.29 5.01
CA MET A 420 -1.63 8.80 6.37
C MET A 420 -1.95 7.31 6.56
N GLY A 421 -2.84 6.73 5.78
CA GLY A 421 -3.28 5.34 5.97
C GLY A 421 -3.52 4.58 4.68
N PRO A 422 -4.57 4.93 3.89
CA PRO A 422 -4.98 4.17 2.70
C PRO A 422 -3.90 3.98 1.65
N ALA A 423 -2.91 4.86 1.54
CA ALA A 423 -1.84 4.78 0.55
C ALA A 423 -0.92 3.56 0.72
N GLY A 424 -0.50 3.25 1.94
CA GLY A 424 0.54 2.24 2.19
C GLY A 424 0.07 1.02 2.97
N VAL A 425 -0.90 1.20 3.87
CA VAL A 425 -1.34 0.15 4.79
C VAL A 425 -1.97 -1.07 4.08
N PRO A 426 -2.76 -0.95 2.99
CA PRO A 426 -3.36 -2.09 2.31
C PRO A 426 -2.34 -3.12 1.82
N PHE A 427 -1.19 -2.66 1.29
CA PHE A 427 -0.11 -3.54 0.82
C PHE A 427 0.58 -4.26 1.97
N LEU A 428 0.88 -3.57 3.08
CA LEU A 428 1.44 -4.17 4.27
C LEU A 428 0.47 -5.17 4.91
N MET A 429 -0.80 -4.80 5.02
CA MET A 429 -1.83 -5.66 5.58
C MET A 429 -2.02 -6.94 4.75
N THR A 430 -1.91 -6.87 3.42
CA THR A 430 -1.94 -8.04 2.55
C THR A 430 -0.80 -9.00 2.89
N ALA A 431 0.41 -8.50 3.18
CA ALA A 431 1.53 -9.34 3.60
C ALA A 431 1.31 -9.98 4.98
N GLU A 432 0.68 -9.27 5.91
CA GLU A 432 0.48 -9.70 7.30
C GLU A 432 -0.71 -10.66 7.45
N LEU A 433 -1.74 -10.55 6.60
CA LEU A 433 -2.96 -11.38 6.65
C LEU A 433 -2.81 -12.80 6.10
N PHE A 434 -1.79 -13.06 5.30
CA PHE A 434 -1.63 -14.34 4.60
C PHE A 434 -0.29 -15.02 4.91
N THR A 435 -0.33 -16.36 4.91
CA THR A 435 0.87 -17.20 4.93
C THR A 435 1.65 -17.06 3.62
N GLN A 436 2.89 -17.52 3.64
CA GLN A 436 3.80 -17.43 2.50
C GLN A 436 3.25 -18.09 1.22
N SER A 437 2.45 -19.19 1.37
CA SER A 437 1.80 -19.90 0.26
C SER A 437 0.68 -19.10 -0.42
N HIS A 438 -0.12 -18.32 0.34
CA HIS A 438 -1.28 -17.57 -0.14
C HIS A 438 -0.95 -16.14 -0.54
N ARG A 439 0.16 -15.59 -0.04
CA ARG A 439 0.55 -14.18 -0.20
C ARG A 439 0.67 -13.73 -1.66
N PRO A 440 1.30 -14.49 -2.59
CA PRO A 440 1.39 -14.09 -3.99
C PRO A 440 0.02 -13.92 -4.64
N ALA A 441 -0.89 -14.88 -4.41
CA ALA A 441 -2.26 -14.83 -4.94
C ALA A 441 -3.06 -13.64 -4.37
N ALA A 442 -2.88 -13.33 -3.09
CA ALA A 442 -3.52 -12.19 -2.43
C ALA A 442 -3.03 -10.83 -3.01
N TYR A 443 -1.75 -10.72 -3.32
CA TYR A 443 -1.21 -9.53 -3.99
C TYR A 443 -1.73 -9.36 -5.42
N VAL A 444 -1.84 -10.45 -6.17
CA VAL A 444 -2.43 -10.41 -7.53
C VAL A 444 -3.88 -9.97 -7.46
N LEU A 445 -4.66 -10.51 -6.52
CA LEU A 445 -6.06 -10.12 -6.32
C LEU A 445 -6.19 -8.66 -5.93
N GLY A 446 -5.47 -8.22 -4.90
CA GLY A 446 -5.48 -6.84 -4.41
C GLY A 446 -5.03 -5.84 -5.47
N GLY A 447 -3.93 -6.12 -6.16
CA GLY A 447 -3.40 -5.29 -7.24
C GLY A 447 -4.33 -5.21 -8.44
N SER A 448 -4.95 -6.32 -8.85
CA SER A 448 -5.93 -6.33 -9.95
C SER A 448 -7.15 -5.49 -9.62
N LEU A 449 -7.69 -5.62 -8.41
CA LEU A 449 -8.81 -4.79 -7.95
C LEU A 449 -8.44 -3.31 -7.87
N ASN A 450 -7.23 -3.01 -7.38
CA ASN A 450 -6.71 -1.65 -7.32
C ASN A 450 -6.71 -0.99 -8.72
N TRP A 451 -6.14 -1.63 -9.71
CA TRP A 451 -6.08 -1.12 -11.08
C TRP A 451 -7.46 -1.02 -11.74
N LEU A 452 -8.34 -2.02 -11.51
CA LEU A 452 -9.70 -2.01 -12.05
C LEU A 452 -10.53 -0.86 -11.46
N CYS A 453 -10.42 -0.61 -10.17
CA CYS A 453 -11.10 0.51 -9.51
C CYS A 453 -10.53 1.87 -9.94
N ASN A 454 -9.21 1.98 -10.12
CA ASN A 454 -8.56 3.16 -10.67
C ASN A 454 -9.10 3.49 -12.08
N PHE A 455 -9.18 2.47 -12.96
CA PHE A 455 -9.82 2.62 -14.27
C PHE A 455 -11.25 3.11 -14.16
N THR A 456 -12.03 2.50 -13.27
CA THR A 456 -13.45 2.82 -13.09
C THR A 456 -13.64 4.28 -12.68
N ILE A 457 -12.88 4.78 -11.72
CA ILE A 457 -12.95 6.17 -11.28
C ILE A 457 -12.47 7.11 -12.37
N GLY A 458 -11.31 6.86 -12.97
CA GLY A 458 -10.77 7.70 -14.04
C GLY A 458 -11.70 7.83 -15.24
N PHE A 459 -12.45 6.77 -15.56
CA PHE A 459 -13.39 6.75 -16.67
C PHE A 459 -14.74 7.37 -16.30
N ILE A 460 -15.31 7.02 -15.15
CA ILE A 460 -16.70 7.37 -14.79
C ILE A 460 -16.80 8.77 -14.17
N PHE A 461 -15.76 9.26 -13.49
CA PHE A 461 -15.86 10.50 -12.73
C PHE A 461 -16.35 11.72 -13.51
N PRO A 462 -15.91 12.04 -14.75
CA PRO A 462 -16.42 13.17 -15.50
C PRO A 462 -17.92 13.07 -15.79
N PHE A 463 -18.42 11.86 -16.08
CA PHE A 463 -19.84 11.64 -16.33
C PHE A 463 -20.66 11.74 -15.03
N LEU A 464 -20.13 11.21 -13.93
CA LEU A 464 -20.74 11.34 -12.63
C LEU A 464 -20.84 12.83 -12.22
N GLN A 465 -19.80 13.60 -12.48
CA GLN A 465 -19.77 15.03 -12.21
C GLN A 465 -20.75 15.82 -13.11
N MET A 466 -20.88 15.45 -14.39
CA MET A 466 -21.86 16.06 -15.30
C MET A 466 -23.30 15.74 -14.91
N SER A 467 -23.59 14.56 -14.39
CA SER A 467 -24.95 14.12 -14.03
C SER A 467 -25.37 14.50 -12.63
N ALA A 468 -24.49 14.33 -11.64
CA ALA A 468 -24.78 14.53 -10.22
C ALA A 468 -24.23 15.86 -9.66
N GLY A 469 -23.42 16.61 -10.42
CA GLY A 469 -22.83 17.88 -9.98
C GLY A 469 -22.06 17.73 -8.68
N ALA A 470 -22.36 18.59 -7.69
CA ALA A 470 -21.72 18.57 -6.38
C ALA A 470 -21.95 17.27 -5.59
N PHE A 471 -23.05 16.57 -5.84
CA PHE A 471 -23.39 15.35 -5.08
C PHE A 471 -22.52 14.14 -5.43
N CYS A 472 -21.72 14.20 -6.51
CA CYS A 472 -20.79 13.13 -6.86
C CYS A 472 -19.78 12.82 -5.73
N TYR A 473 -19.39 13.81 -4.93
CA TYR A 473 -18.46 13.62 -3.81
C TYR A 473 -19.11 12.89 -2.62
N LEU A 474 -20.45 12.88 -2.49
CA LEU A 474 -21.14 12.08 -1.47
C LEU A 474 -21.03 10.58 -1.75
N VAL A 475 -20.86 10.17 -3.01
CA VAL A 475 -20.58 8.78 -3.36
C VAL A 475 -19.23 8.36 -2.75
N PHE A 476 -18.20 9.19 -2.89
CA PHE A 476 -16.88 8.94 -2.29
C PHE A 476 -16.94 8.95 -0.76
N CYS A 477 -17.70 9.90 -0.17
CA CYS A 477 -17.96 9.92 1.26
C CYS A 477 -18.59 8.59 1.74
N GLY A 478 -19.62 8.11 1.05
CA GLY A 478 -20.28 6.84 1.37
C GLY A 478 -19.32 5.65 1.30
N VAL A 479 -18.51 5.57 0.26
CA VAL A 479 -17.47 4.51 0.12
C VAL A 479 -16.48 4.58 1.28
N CYS A 480 -15.93 5.76 1.58
CA CYS A 480 -14.98 5.95 2.67
C CYS A 480 -15.54 5.49 4.01
N LEU A 481 -16.77 5.90 4.33
CA LEU A 481 -17.44 5.54 5.59
C LEU A 481 -17.75 4.04 5.67
N LEU A 482 -18.19 3.42 4.56
CA LEU A 482 -18.46 1.99 4.49
C LEU A 482 -17.18 1.17 4.69
N VAL A 483 -16.06 1.57 4.06
CA VAL A 483 -14.77 0.90 4.24
C VAL A 483 -14.24 1.09 5.66
N ALA A 484 -14.32 2.31 6.22
CA ALA A 484 -13.94 2.57 7.61
C ALA A 484 -14.74 1.72 8.60
N LEU A 485 -16.06 1.62 8.40
CA LEU A 485 -16.94 0.78 9.20
C LEU A 485 -16.61 -0.70 9.05
N TYR A 486 -16.37 -1.18 7.83
CA TYR A 486 -15.96 -2.56 7.59
C TYR A 486 -14.64 -2.89 8.30
N VAL A 487 -13.63 -2.03 8.18
CA VAL A 487 -12.34 -2.22 8.86
C VAL A 487 -12.51 -2.19 10.37
N HIS A 488 -13.35 -1.30 10.89
CA HIS A 488 -13.65 -1.24 12.32
C HIS A 488 -14.29 -2.54 12.85
N LEU A 489 -15.25 -3.09 12.13
CA LEU A 489 -16.01 -4.26 12.57
C LEU A 489 -15.27 -5.58 12.32
N VAL A 490 -14.63 -5.74 11.17
CA VAL A 490 -14.13 -7.03 10.67
C VAL A 490 -12.63 -7.17 10.83
N VAL A 491 -11.85 -6.15 10.43
CA VAL A 491 -10.39 -6.27 10.34
C VAL A 491 -9.76 -6.15 11.74
N PRO A 492 -8.97 -7.14 12.19
CA PRO A 492 -8.20 -7.03 13.43
C PRO A 492 -6.96 -6.15 13.23
N GLU A 493 -6.35 -5.68 14.33
CA GLU A 493 -5.02 -5.09 14.28
C GLU A 493 -3.99 -6.17 13.97
N THR A 494 -3.13 -5.90 12.98
CA THR A 494 -2.12 -6.86 12.50
C THR A 494 -0.71 -6.57 13.00
N LYS A 495 -0.46 -5.36 13.53
CA LYS A 495 0.85 -4.95 14.02
C LYS A 495 1.37 -5.90 15.10
N ASN A 496 2.58 -6.42 14.91
CA ASN A 496 3.28 -7.32 15.86
C ASN A 496 2.50 -8.59 16.22
N LYS A 497 1.60 -9.07 15.33
CA LYS A 497 0.85 -10.31 15.54
C LYS A 497 1.26 -11.39 14.54
N THR A 498 1.24 -12.62 15.01
CA THR A 498 1.45 -13.80 14.17
C THR A 498 0.20 -14.10 13.34
N PHE A 499 0.38 -14.79 12.20
CA PHE A 499 -0.74 -15.23 11.38
C PHE A 499 -1.80 -16.04 12.15
N VAL A 500 -1.37 -16.88 13.09
CA VAL A 500 -2.27 -17.71 13.90
C VAL A 500 -3.14 -16.84 14.81
N GLU A 501 -2.57 -15.83 15.46
CA GLU A 501 -3.30 -14.88 16.30
C GLU A 501 -4.30 -14.05 15.48
N ILE A 502 -3.88 -13.60 14.28
CA ILE A 502 -4.75 -12.87 13.35
C ILE A 502 -5.95 -13.74 12.96
N SER A 503 -5.71 -15.00 12.55
CA SER A 503 -6.77 -15.94 12.17
C SER A 503 -7.72 -16.25 13.31
N ARG A 504 -7.21 -16.44 14.53
CA ARG A 504 -8.04 -16.61 15.74
C ARG A 504 -8.90 -15.38 16.02
N THR A 505 -8.36 -14.18 15.84
CA THR A 505 -9.11 -12.92 16.05
C THR A 505 -10.22 -12.75 15.01
N PHE A 506 -9.99 -13.14 13.74
CA PHE A 506 -11.07 -13.20 12.73
C PHE A 506 -12.18 -14.17 13.13
N ALA A 507 -11.83 -15.36 13.62
CA ALA A 507 -12.80 -16.36 14.08
C ALA A 507 -13.62 -15.84 15.27
N ALA A 508 -12.97 -15.21 16.26
CA ALA A 508 -13.63 -14.64 17.44
C ALA A 508 -14.60 -13.49 17.07
N ARG A 509 -14.18 -12.55 16.22
CA ARG A 509 -15.04 -11.46 15.74
C ARG A 509 -16.26 -11.96 14.96
N ARG A 510 -16.09 -13.04 14.21
CA ARG A 510 -17.18 -13.71 13.50
C ARG A 510 -18.25 -14.27 14.44
N ALA A 511 -17.85 -14.80 15.60
CA ALA A 511 -18.79 -15.33 16.58
C ALA A 511 -19.67 -14.23 17.23
N VAL A 512 -19.18 -12.99 17.29
CA VAL A 512 -19.90 -11.85 17.86
C VAL A 512 -20.94 -11.25 16.89
N LEU A 513 -20.66 -11.25 15.57
CA LEU A 513 -21.56 -10.68 14.56
C LEU A 513 -22.97 -11.33 14.50
N PRO A 514 -23.13 -12.67 14.61
CA PRO A 514 -24.46 -13.30 14.70
C PRO A 514 -25.18 -13.04 16.02
N ALA A 515 -24.45 -12.86 17.13
CA ALA A 515 -25.05 -12.56 18.43
C ALA A 515 -25.74 -11.19 18.46
N CYS A 516 -25.19 -10.19 17.79
CA CYS A 516 -25.85 -8.90 17.60
C CYS A 516 -27.11 -8.98 16.72
N ARG A 517 -27.14 -9.85 15.69
CA ARG A 517 -28.35 -10.09 14.89
C ARG A 517 -29.45 -10.79 15.71
N GLY A 518 -29.07 -11.70 16.61
CA GLY A 518 -30.01 -12.37 17.52
C GLY A 518 -30.58 -11.43 18.57
N ALA A 519 -29.79 -10.45 19.06
CA ALA A 519 -30.25 -9.45 20.01
C ALA A 519 -31.22 -8.44 19.39
N THR A 520 -30.97 -7.98 18.15
CA THR A 520 -31.89 -7.10 17.41
C THR A 520 -33.20 -7.78 17.01
N LEU A 521 -33.19 -9.07 16.72
CA LEU A 521 -34.39 -9.86 16.47
C LEU A 521 -35.19 -10.14 17.76
N LYS A 522 -34.53 -10.33 18.91
CA LYS A 522 -35.21 -10.45 20.21
C LYS A 522 -35.82 -9.13 20.68
N LEU A 523 -35.18 -7.98 20.43
CA LEU A 523 -35.75 -6.66 20.72
C LEU A 523 -36.98 -6.30 19.83
N ARG A 524 -37.04 -6.85 18.59
CA ARG A 524 -38.21 -6.68 17.71
C ARG A 524 -39.35 -7.64 18.07
N GLY A 525 -39.09 -8.72 18.81
CA GLY A 525 -40.07 -9.67 19.31
C GLY A 525 -40.74 -9.26 20.64
N TYR A 526 -40.14 -8.32 21.39
CA TYR A 526 -40.71 -7.85 22.68
C TYR A 526 -41.74 -6.71 22.54
N GLY A 527 -41.91 -6.15 21.35
CA GLY A 527 -42.92 -5.10 21.07
C GLY A 527 -44.24 -5.63 20.49
N ALA A 528 -44.44 -6.95 20.40
CA ALA A 528 -45.66 -7.53 19.79
C ALA A 528 -46.38 -8.53 20.71
N LEU A 529 -46.17 -8.47 22.04
CA LEU A 529 -46.85 -9.31 23.00
C LEU A 529 -47.44 -8.49 24.16
N GLU A 530 -48.21 -7.46 23.83
CA GLU A 530 -49.28 -6.94 24.69
C GLU A 530 -50.59 -6.96 23.90
N GLY A 531 -51.31 -8.05 24.02
CA GLY A 531 -52.65 -8.17 23.46
C GLY A 531 -53.04 -9.60 23.13
N SER A 532 -53.25 -10.44 24.11
CA SER A 532 -54.27 -11.52 24.18
C SER A 532 -54.00 -12.44 25.35
N LEU A 533 -54.60 -12.07 26.48
CA LEU A 533 -55.01 -13.01 27.52
C LEU A 533 -56.41 -13.47 27.16
N GLU A 534 -56.61 -14.76 26.97
CA GLU A 534 -57.73 -15.56 27.45
C GLU A 534 -57.79 -16.90 26.76
N GLY A 535 -57.83 -17.99 27.56
CA GLY A 535 -58.37 -19.27 27.07
C GLY A 535 -57.57 -20.54 27.36
N SER A 536 -57.66 -21.06 28.62
CA SER A 536 -58.02 -22.45 28.96
C SER A 536 -57.31 -23.65 28.33
N GLY A 537 -56.77 -24.55 29.21
CA GLY A 537 -57.00 -25.98 29.07
C GLY A 537 -55.81 -26.91 29.11
N SER A 538 -55.56 -27.47 30.30
CA SER A 538 -55.21 -28.85 30.67
C SER A 538 -54.49 -29.79 29.68
N GLY A 539 -53.44 -30.51 30.20
CA GLY A 539 -53.03 -31.78 29.63
C GLY A 539 -51.62 -32.25 30.07
N SER A 540 -51.64 -33.09 31.05
CA SER A 540 -50.67 -33.98 31.65
C SER A 540 -49.76 -34.76 30.70
N GLY A 541 -48.51 -35.10 31.15
CA GLY A 541 -47.74 -36.23 30.60
C GLY A 541 -46.27 -36.26 31.00
N LEU A 542 -45.94 -36.87 32.07
CA LEU A 542 -44.87 -37.75 32.54
C LEU A 542 -43.76 -38.19 31.54
N GLY A 543 -42.54 -38.31 32.12
CA GLY A 543 -41.46 -39.20 31.63
C GLY A 543 -40.06 -38.62 31.86
N SER A 544 -39.43 -38.72 33.00
CA SER A 544 -38.47 -39.61 33.67
C SER A 544 -37.25 -40.02 32.85
N GLY A 545 -36.04 -39.86 33.48
CA GLY A 545 -34.81 -40.55 33.18
C GLY A 545 -33.56 -39.68 33.34
N LEU A 546 -32.96 -39.55 34.52
CA LEU A 546 -31.87 -40.23 35.18
C LEU A 546 -30.52 -40.24 34.44
N GLY A 547 -29.46 -39.78 35.18
CA GLY A 547 -28.09 -40.24 35.13
C GLY A 547 -27.03 -39.16 35.33
N LEU A 548 -26.67 -38.72 36.53
CA LEU A 548 -25.57 -39.04 37.43
C LEU A 548 -24.13 -38.86 36.91
N GLY A 549 -23.34 -38.11 37.71
CA GLY A 549 -21.92 -38.26 37.97
C GLY A 549 -21.16 -36.91 37.97
N SER A 550 -21.00 -36.19 39.06
CA SER A 550 -20.16 -36.19 40.25
C SER A 550 -18.69 -35.84 40.02
N GLY A 551 -18.21 -34.92 40.89
CA GLY A 551 -16.82 -34.67 41.27
C GLY A 551 -16.43 -33.19 41.24
N SER A 552 -16.65 -32.32 42.27
CA SER A 552 -15.86 -31.98 43.49
C SER A 552 -14.37 -31.74 43.18
N GLU A 553 -13.72 -30.67 43.59
CA GLU A 553 -13.50 -29.97 44.86
C GLU A 553 -12.83 -28.61 44.59
N LEU A 554 -13.23 -27.54 45.20
CA LEU A 554 -12.77 -26.88 46.43
C LEU A 554 -11.37 -26.24 46.35
N GLY A 555 -11.34 -24.94 46.58
CA GLY A 555 -10.15 -24.17 46.92
C GLY A 555 -10.46 -22.70 47.19
N SER A 556 -10.78 -22.40 48.39
CA SER A 556 -11.08 -21.10 49.00
C SER A 556 -9.84 -20.22 49.16
N GLY A 557 -10.03 -18.90 49.09
CA GLY A 557 -9.04 -17.91 49.51
C GLY A 557 -9.62 -16.50 49.58
N LEU A 558 -10.02 -16.10 50.73
CA LEU A 558 -10.48 -14.79 51.17
C LEU A 558 -9.35 -13.73 51.15
N GLY A 559 -9.69 -12.49 50.86
CA GLY A 559 -8.87 -11.31 51.13
C GLY A 559 -9.61 -10.00 50.87
N SER A 560 -10.26 -9.51 51.88
CA SER A 560 -10.97 -8.23 52.01
C SER A 560 -9.99 -7.04 52.10
N GLY A 561 -10.41 -5.87 51.62
CA GLY A 561 -9.75 -4.61 51.88
C GLY A 561 -10.50 -3.40 51.27
N SER A 562 -11.35 -2.82 52.07
CA SER A 562 -12.12 -1.60 51.91
C SER A 562 -11.25 -0.34 51.95
N GLY A 563 -11.65 0.73 51.23
CA GLY A 563 -11.11 2.06 51.42
C GLY A 563 -11.82 3.12 50.57
N LEU A 564 -12.82 3.73 51.16
CA LEU A 564 -13.54 4.94 50.73
C LEU A 564 -12.64 6.19 50.85
N GLY A 565 -12.81 7.17 49.95
CA GLY A 565 -12.30 8.52 50.07
C GLY A 565 -12.86 9.46 49.00
N LEU A 566 -13.99 10.07 49.31
CA LEU A 566 -14.54 11.29 48.72
C LEU A 566 -13.72 12.47 49.24
N GLU A 567 -13.39 13.45 48.36
CA GLU A 567 -13.57 14.85 48.72
C GLU A 567 -13.55 15.78 47.50
N SER A 568 -14.51 16.64 47.50
CA SER A 568 -14.84 17.76 46.67
C SER A 568 -13.91 18.97 46.91
N GLY A 569 -13.66 19.77 45.88
CA GLY A 569 -13.03 21.07 46.00
C GLY A 569 -13.30 21.99 44.84
N LEU A 570 -14.32 22.80 44.94
CA LEU A 570 -14.59 24.02 44.16
C LEU A 570 -13.53 25.11 44.43
N GLY A 571 -13.12 25.83 43.39
CA GLY A 571 -12.33 27.03 43.51
C GLY A 571 -12.36 27.88 42.26
N SER A 572 -13.29 28.83 42.26
CA SER A 572 -13.44 29.93 41.31
C SER A 572 -12.29 30.96 41.44
N GLY A 573 -11.87 31.53 40.32
CA GLY A 573 -10.93 32.68 40.33
C GLY A 573 -10.88 33.39 38.98
N LEU A 574 -11.63 34.47 38.88
CA LEU A 574 -11.59 35.51 37.85
C LEU A 574 -10.26 36.30 37.90
N GLY A 575 -9.76 36.72 36.75
CA GLY A 575 -8.70 37.70 36.66
C GLY A 575 -8.42 38.14 35.22
N SER A 576 -9.01 39.24 34.83
CA SER A 576 -8.86 39.99 33.58
C SER A 576 -7.53 40.77 33.47
N ARG A 577 -7.10 41.03 32.24
CA ARG A 577 -6.58 42.28 31.61
C ARG A 577 -5.39 42.05 30.70
N SER A 578 -5.57 42.35 29.41
CA SER A 578 -5.05 43.51 28.63
C SER A 578 -3.52 43.52 28.44
N GLY A 579 -2.98 43.52 27.27
CA GLY A 579 -3.03 44.38 26.15
C GLY A 579 -1.67 44.46 25.44
N PHE A 580 -1.71 44.80 24.16
CA PHE A 580 -0.67 45.43 23.32
C PHE A 580 0.67 44.68 23.02
N ALA A 581 0.93 44.26 21.86
CA ALA A 581 1.53 44.91 20.68
C ALA A 581 1.48 43.94 19.50
#